data_2cc0d1b1cc88439928adf3c1586abaf5
#
_entry.id   2cc0d1b1cc88439928adf3c1586abaf5
#
_cell.length_a   1.000
_cell.length_b   1.000
_cell.length_c   1.000
_cell.angle_alpha   90.00
_cell.angle_beta   90.00
_cell.angle_gamma   90.00
#
_symmetry.space_group_name_H-M   'P 1'
#
loop_
_entity.id
_entity.type
_entity.pdbx_description
1 polymer ?
#
loop_
_entity_poly.entity_id
_entity_poly.type
_entity_poly.pdbx_seq_one_letter_code
_entity_poly.pdbx_strand_id
1 'polypeptide(L)'
;MLELQKTLQSRLDAKLISSCGILRICISHRPKTENNFRPEGEYMLHSWGDEGGQMDIFWGHYDLTVKEALDLWAAKLAQQIKWFK
;
A
#
# COMPACT_ATOMS: atom_id res chain seq x y z
N MET A 1 -10.83 -5.26 5.88
CA MET A 1 -10.49 -3.99 5.18
C MET A 1 -11.13 -3.89 3.80
N LEU A 2 -12.43 -4.15 3.76
CA LEU A 2 -13.17 -4.12 2.50
C LEU A 2 -13.18 -2.74 1.83
N GLU A 3 -13.34 -1.68 2.63
CA GLU A 3 -13.36 -0.32 2.09
C GLU A 3 -11.99 0.10 1.54
N LEU A 4 -10.91 -0.33 2.19
CA LEU A 4 -9.57 -0.06 1.69
C LEU A 4 -9.34 -0.75 0.36
N GLN A 5 -9.78 -2.01 0.22
CA GLN A 5 -9.68 -2.74 -1.04
C GLN A 5 -10.48 -2.04 -2.15
N LYS A 6 -11.69 -1.58 -1.83
CA LYS A 6 -12.52 -0.85 -2.80
C LYS A 6 -11.86 0.45 -3.25
N THR A 7 -11.27 1.18 -2.32
CA THR A 7 -10.59 2.42 -2.63
C THR A 7 -9.37 2.19 -3.52
N LEU A 8 -8.57 1.18 -3.21
CA LEU A 8 -7.42 0.82 -4.02
C LEU A 8 -7.84 0.40 -5.43
N GLN A 9 -8.89 -0.40 -5.54
CA GLN A 9 -9.39 -0.83 -6.84
C GLN A 9 -9.91 0.35 -7.66
N SER A 10 -10.66 1.25 -7.02
CA SER A 10 -11.27 2.39 -7.68
C SER A 10 -10.25 3.43 -8.13
N ARG A 11 -9.26 3.72 -7.31
CA ARG A 11 -8.29 4.79 -7.58
C ARG A 11 -7.06 4.34 -8.33
N LEU A 12 -6.57 3.14 -8.05
CA LEU A 12 -5.27 2.69 -8.53
C LEU A 12 -5.33 1.39 -9.33
N ASP A 13 -6.51 0.80 -9.45
CA ASP A 13 -6.69 -0.51 -10.07
C ASP A 13 -5.75 -1.54 -9.43
N ALA A 14 -5.67 -1.51 -8.10
CA ALA A 14 -4.76 -2.31 -7.33
C ALA A 14 -5.49 -3.24 -6.38
N LYS A 15 -4.84 -4.35 -6.05
CA LYS A 15 -5.35 -5.34 -5.12
C LYS A 15 -4.60 -5.26 -3.80
N LEU A 16 -5.34 -5.17 -2.71
CA LEU A 16 -4.75 -5.14 -1.38
C LEU A 16 -4.12 -6.49 -1.06
N ILE A 17 -2.86 -6.46 -0.64
CA ILE A 17 -2.15 -7.66 -0.18
C ILE A 17 -2.26 -7.76 1.33
N SER A 18 -1.92 -6.68 2.02
CA SER A 18 -1.94 -6.64 3.48
C SER A 18 -2.06 -5.21 3.97
N SER A 19 -2.56 -5.07 5.18
CA SER A 19 -2.66 -3.77 5.83
C SER A 19 -2.37 -3.90 7.31
N CYS A 20 -1.91 -2.80 7.91
CA CYS A 20 -1.73 -2.71 9.35
C CYS A 20 -2.61 -1.57 9.85
N GLY A 21 -3.68 -1.91 10.56
CA GLY A 21 -4.66 -0.94 11.03
C GLY A 21 -4.11 0.02 12.08
N ILE A 22 -3.20 -0.46 12.92
CA ILE A 22 -2.58 0.38 13.95
C ILE A 22 -1.70 1.46 13.33
N LEU A 23 -0.92 1.08 12.32
CA LEU A 23 0.02 1.98 11.67
C LEU A 23 -0.58 2.72 10.47
N ARG A 24 -1.75 2.29 10.04
CA ARG A 24 -2.47 2.84 8.89
C ARG A 24 -1.61 2.86 7.63
N ILE A 25 -0.97 1.74 7.37
CA ILE A 25 -0.22 1.51 6.15
C ILE A 25 -0.72 0.26 5.45
N CYS A 26 -0.54 0.21 4.15
CA CYS A 26 -0.94 -0.96 3.36
C CYS A 26 0.06 -1.22 2.24
N ILE A 27 0.09 -2.46 1.80
CA ILE A 27 0.85 -2.90 0.64
C ILE A 27 -0.13 -3.47 -0.37
N SER A 28 0.03 -3.10 -1.62
CA SER A 28 -0.88 -3.49 -2.69
C SER A 28 -0.13 -3.88 -3.95
N HIS A 29 -0.81 -4.58 -4.83
CA HIS A 29 -0.29 -5.06 -6.10
C HIS A 29 -1.14 -4.53 -7.24
N ARG A 30 -0.49 -3.94 -8.23
CA ARG A 30 -1.13 -3.51 -9.47
C ARG A 30 -0.49 -4.26 -10.62
N PRO A 31 -1.18 -5.24 -11.21
CA PRO A 31 -0.63 -6.03 -12.30
C PRO A 31 -0.28 -5.18 -13.51
N LYS A 32 0.74 -5.59 -14.23
CA LYS A 32 1.08 -4.96 -15.49
C LYS A 32 -0.02 -5.20 -16.51
N THR A 33 -0.33 -4.15 -17.25
CA THR A 33 -1.25 -4.22 -18.38
C THR A 33 -0.52 -3.73 -19.64
N GLU A 34 -1.15 -3.87 -20.79
CA GLU A 34 -0.57 -3.37 -22.03
C GLU A 34 -0.29 -1.87 -21.99
N ASN A 35 -0.99 -1.15 -21.14
CA ASN A 35 -0.84 0.29 -20.97
C ASN A 35 0.14 0.66 -19.85
N ASN A 36 0.70 -0.31 -19.18
CA ASN A 36 1.64 -0.09 -18.09
C ASN A 36 3.03 -0.53 -18.52
N PHE A 37 3.84 0.41 -18.89
CA PHE A 37 5.16 0.16 -19.48
C PHE A 37 6.27 -0.01 -18.45
N ARG A 38 5.95 -0.22 -17.22
CA ARG A 38 6.96 -0.39 -16.18
C ARG A 38 7.38 -1.85 -16.12
N PRO A 39 8.59 -2.17 -16.57
CA PRO A 39 9.03 -3.56 -16.64
C PRO A 39 9.20 -4.22 -15.26
N GLU A 40 9.38 -3.41 -14.24
CA GLU A 40 9.52 -3.85 -12.86
C GLU A 40 8.65 -2.96 -11.99
N GLY A 41 8.31 -3.41 -10.79
CA GLY A 41 7.65 -2.52 -9.87
C GLY A 41 6.14 -2.51 -9.96
N GLU A 42 5.55 -3.66 -9.72
CA GLU A 42 4.10 -3.80 -9.66
C GLU A 42 3.52 -3.54 -8.27
N TYR A 43 4.36 -3.26 -7.28
CA TYR A 43 3.93 -3.17 -5.89
C TYR A 43 3.96 -1.74 -5.39
N MET A 44 3.11 -1.46 -4.43
CA MET A 44 2.98 -0.12 -3.86
C MET A 44 2.77 -0.21 -2.36
N LEU A 45 3.28 0.80 -1.65
CA LEU A 45 2.97 1.00 -0.23
C LEU A 45 2.33 2.36 -0.06
N HIS A 46 1.29 2.43 0.75
CA HIS A 46 0.58 3.68 1.02
C HIS A 46 0.24 3.82 2.49
N SER A 47 0.17 5.07 2.93
CA SER A 47 -0.55 5.40 4.15
C SER A 47 -2.02 5.56 3.81
N TRP A 48 -2.89 5.24 4.76
CA TRP A 48 -4.33 5.41 4.57
C TRP A 48 -4.97 5.97 5.83
N GLY A 49 -6.16 6.52 5.68
CA GLY A 49 -6.94 7.05 6.78
C GLY A 49 -8.43 6.97 6.48
N ASP A 50 -9.23 7.04 7.51
CA ASP A 50 -10.69 6.96 7.40
C ASP A 50 -11.39 8.11 8.13
N GLU A 51 -10.74 9.25 8.18
CA GLU A 51 -11.29 10.42 8.84
C GLU A 51 -12.58 10.89 8.19
N GLY A 52 -13.54 11.27 9.02
CA GLY A 52 -14.85 11.71 8.53
C GLY A 52 -15.70 10.62 7.92
N GLY A 53 -15.36 9.36 8.17
CA GLY A 53 -16.09 8.22 7.63
C GLY A 53 -15.75 7.90 6.17
N GLN A 54 -14.77 8.57 5.61
CA GLN A 54 -14.32 8.31 4.24
C GLN A 54 -12.93 7.74 4.23
N MET A 55 -12.76 6.62 3.53
CA MET A 55 -11.47 6.00 3.33
C MET A 55 -10.67 6.82 2.32
N ASP A 56 -9.45 7.16 2.67
CA ASP A 56 -8.55 7.89 1.79
C ASP A 56 -7.17 7.28 1.79
N ILE A 57 -6.47 7.42 0.67
CA ILE A 57 -5.12 6.93 0.49
C ILE A 57 -4.21 8.14 0.31
N PHE A 58 -3.20 8.22 1.17
CA PHE A 58 -2.24 9.31 1.12
C PHE A 58 -1.04 8.92 0.27
N TRP A 59 -0.02 9.78 0.29
CA TRP A 59 1.20 9.52 -0.47
C TRP A 59 1.79 8.15 -0.11
N GLY A 60 2.58 7.62 -1.03
CA GLY A 60 3.20 6.33 -0.82
C GLY A 60 4.36 6.11 -1.77
N HIS A 61 4.79 4.88 -1.82
CA HIS A 61 5.85 4.43 -2.72
C HIS A 61 5.24 3.61 -3.83
N TYR A 62 5.59 3.93 -5.05
CA TYR A 62 5.05 3.29 -6.25
C TYR A 62 6.14 2.51 -6.98
N ASP A 63 5.71 1.59 -7.81
CA ASP A 63 6.59 0.89 -8.76
C ASP A 63 7.73 0.14 -8.09
N LEU A 64 7.41 -0.49 -6.98
CA LEU A 64 8.37 -1.29 -6.24
C LEU A 64 8.40 -2.72 -6.78
N THR A 65 9.60 -3.29 -6.84
CA THR A 65 9.72 -4.73 -7.03
C THR A 65 9.21 -5.44 -5.78
N VAL A 66 8.97 -6.74 -5.86
CA VAL A 66 8.52 -7.51 -4.70
C VAL A 66 9.52 -7.40 -3.55
N LYS A 67 10.82 -7.45 -3.86
CA LYS A 67 11.86 -7.34 -2.83
C LYS A 67 11.87 -5.96 -2.19
N GLU A 68 11.81 -4.90 -3.00
CA GLU A 68 11.76 -3.54 -2.49
C GLU A 68 10.53 -3.30 -1.61
N ALA A 69 9.38 -3.79 -2.05
CA ALA A 69 8.13 -3.65 -1.30
C ALA A 69 8.20 -4.36 0.05
N LEU A 70 8.71 -5.58 0.08
CA LEU A 70 8.84 -6.34 1.32
C LEU A 70 9.85 -5.73 2.26
N ASP A 71 11.00 -5.28 1.74
CA ASP A 71 12.02 -4.63 2.56
C ASP A 71 11.49 -3.33 3.17
N LEU A 72 10.80 -2.54 2.39
CA LEU A 72 10.22 -1.28 2.87
C LEU A 72 9.09 -1.51 3.87
N TRP A 73 8.23 -2.51 3.60
CA TRP A 73 7.16 -2.90 4.50
C TRP A 73 7.72 -3.31 5.87
N ALA A 74 8.71 -4.18 5.87
CA ALA A 74 9.36 -4.63 7.09
C ALA A 74 10.02 -3.49 7.85
N ALA A 75 10.71 -2.58 7.14
CA ALA A 75 11.36 -1.43 7.75
C ALA A 75 10.35 -0.49 8.41
N LYS A 76 9.22 -0.24 7.73
CA LYS A 76 8.17 0.62 8.29
C LYS A 76 7.53 0.00 9.52
N LEU A 77 7.26 -1.30 9.50
CA LEU A 77 6.72 -2.00 10.65
C LEU A 77 7.68 -1.94 11.83
N ALA A 78 8.95 -2.24 11.60
CA ALA A 78 9.97 -2.24 12.64
C ALA A 78 10.16 -0.84 13.24
N GLN A 79 10.19 0.18 12.41
CA GLN A 79 10.34 1.57 12.84
C GLN A 79 9.17 2.02 13.72
N GLN A 80 7.96 1.66 13.35
CA GLN A 80 6.77 2.04 14.09
C GLN A 80 6.64 1.27 15.40
N ILE A 81 7.00 0.02 15.42
CA ILE A 81 6.95 -0.80 16.64
C ILE A 81 7.81 -0.20 17.76
N LYS A 82 8.94 0.41 17.40
CA LYS A 82 9.79 1.07 18.38
C LYS A 82 9.07 2.18 19.15
N TRP A 83 8.09 2.81 18.53
CA TRP A 83 7.33 3.90 19.13
C TRP A 83 6.26 3.41 20.12
N PHE A 84 5.91 2.14 20.07
CA PHE A 84 4.89 1.55 20.92
C PHE A 84 5.44 0.87 22.18
N LYS A 85 6.71 0.98 22.42
CA LYS A 85 7.33 0.43 23.62
C LYS A 85 7.25 1.37 24.81
#